data_9eda57d0a9c83b7a0800bcb8cddb8c7b
#
_entry.id   9eda57d0a9c83b7a0800bcb8cddb8c7b
#
_cell.length_a   1.000
_cell.length_b   1.000
_cell.length_c   1.000
_cell.angle_alpha   90.00
_cell.angle_beta   90.00
_cell.angle_gamma   90.00
#
_symmetry.space_group_name_H-M   'P 1'
#
loop_
_entity.id
_entity.type
_entity.pdbx_description
1 polymer ?
#
loop_
_entity_poly.entity_id
_entity_poly.type
_entity_poly.pdbx_seq_one_letter_code
_entity_poly.pdbx_strand_id
1 'polypeptide(L)'
;MNTLFDKIWDRHVVQQVEDGPTQLYIDRLYCHEVTSPQAFDGLRSRGLKCFRPKQIFCMPDHNTPTHDQDKPIADPVGKKQVDALEHNAAEFGLTHFGMFSKDNGIIHVVGPEKGLSLPGMTIVCGDSHTSTHGAMGAVAFGIGTSEVEMVMASQCILQQKPKSMRISINGKLGKGVTAKDVALYLMTQLTTSGATGYFVEYAGDVVRNMSMEGRLTLCNLSIEMGARGGFVAPDETTFAYLKDREYAPKGEDWERAVAYWRTLKSGDDAVFDKELTFKAEDIEPRITYGTNPGMGIGITEAIPEKGGVGFEKALDYMGFEPGQKLLGTKVDYVFLGACTNGRIEDFRAFASIVKGRQKAADVVAWLVPGSWAVDRQIREEGLDQVLEAAGFEIRQPGCSACLAMNDDKIPAGKLSVSTSNRNFEGRQGPGARTVLASPLTAAAAAITGVVTDPRTFI
;
A
#
# COMPACT_ATOMS: atom_id res chain seq x y z
N MET A 1 15.60 12.11 24.26
CA MET A 1 14.15 12.39 24.01
C MET A 1 13.53 11.19 23.30
N ASN A 2 12.19 11.05 23.39
CA ASN A 2 11.49 9.91 22.78
C ASN A 2 11.42 10.03 21.26
N THR A 3 11.46 8.90 20.57
CA THR A 3 11.13 8.82 19.15
C THR A 3 9.65 9.17 18.91
N LEU A 4 9.27 9.47 17.67
CA LEU A 4 7.86 9.63 17.31
C LEU A 4 7.05 8.38 17.66
N PHE A 5 7.64 7.19 17.44
CA PHE A 5 7.01 5.92 17.80
C PHE A 5 6.68 5.85 19.30
N ASP A 6 7.65 6.19 20.17
CA ASP A 6 7.44 6.20 21.63
C ASP A 6 6.35 7.18 22.02
N LYS A 7 6.36 8.39 21.45
CA LYS A 7 5.36 9.43 21.76
C LYS A 7 3.93 8.98 21.45
N ILE A 8 3.72 8.23 20.36
CA ILE A 8 2.41 7.73 20.01
C ILE A 8 2.09 6.48 20.83
N TRP A 9 3.00 5.52 20.90
CA TRP A 9 2.80 4.27 21.64
C TRP A 9 2.44 4.52 23.09
N ASP A 10 3.29 5.28 23.80
CA ASP A 10 3.15 5.49 25.24
C ASP A 10 1.84 6.22 25.62
N ARG A 11 1.30 7.04 24.72
CA ARG A 11 -0.02 7.69 24.90
C ARG A 11 -1.20 6.73 24.75
N HIS A 12 -1.00 5.59 24.11
CA HIS A 12 -2.03 4.59 23.89
C HIS A 12 -1.91 3.39 24.82
N VAL A 13 -0.90 3.36 25.69
CA VAL A 13 -0.76 2.31 26.71
C VAL A 13 -1.88 2.45 27.73
N VAL A 14 -2.74 1.44 27.79
CA VAL A 14 -3.78 1.31 28.84
C VAL A 14 -3.21 0.65 30.07
N GLN A 15 -2.44 -0.42 29.86
CA GLN A 15 -1.77 -1.16 30.93
C GLN A 15 -0.55 -1.90 30.37
N GLN A 16 0.52 -1.92 31.15
CA GLN A 16 1.64 -2.84 30.95
C GLN A 16 1.39 -4.09 31.78
N VAL A 17 1.29 -5.24 31.13
CA VAL A 17 1.22 -6.52 31.86
C VAL A 17 2.60 -6.82 32.42
N GLU A 18 2.69 -7.21 33.68
CA GLU A 18 3.95 -7.59 34.32
C GLU A 18 4.58 -8.76 33.57
N ASP A 19 5.83 -8.61 33.17
CA ASP A 19 6.57 -9.58 32.32
C ASP A 19 5.85 -10.01 31.04
N GLY A 20 4.91 -9.19 30.55
CA GLY A 20 4.03 -9.53 29.45
C GLY A 20 3.88 -8.41 28.39
N PRO A 21 2.87 -8.56 27.52
CA PRO A 21 2.60 -7.58 26.48
C PRO A 21 2.01 -6.28 27.04
N THR A 22 2.04 -5.23 26.22
CA THR A 22 1.33 -3.98 26.46
C THR A 22 -0.12 -4.10 26.00
N GLN A 23 -1.07 -3.72 26.85
CA GLN A 23 -2.44 -3.46 26.43
C GLN A 23 -2.49 -2.07 25.78
N LEU A 24 -2.69 -2.05 24.48
CA LEU A 24 -2.67 -0.84 23.66
C LEU A 24 -4.08 -0.47 23.23
N TYR A 25 -4.49 0.78 23.45
CA TYR A 25 -5.74 1.33 22.92
C TYR A 25 -5.62 1.55 21.40
N ILE A 26 -6.69 1.28 20.66
CA ILE A 26 -6.75 1.43 19.20
C ILE A 26 -7.78 2.51 18.83
N ASP A 27 -7.34 3.57 18.15
CA ASP A 27 -8.19 4.67 17.73
C ASP A 27 -9.09 4.29 16.55
N ARG A 28 -8.56 3.46 15.62
CA ARG A 28 -9.25 3.13 14.38
C ARG A 28 -9.10 1.66 14.03
N LEU A 29 -10.22 1.01 13.76
CA LEU A 29 -10.26 -0.33 13.18
C LEU A 29 -10.86 -0.25 11.78
N TYR A 30 -10.15 -0.79 10.80
CA TYR A 30 -10.69 -1.03 9.46
C TYR A 30 -11.02 -2.50 9.28
N CYS A 31 -12.15 -2.79 8.63
CA CYS A 31 -12.62 -4.14 8.37
C CYS A 31 -12.91 -4.32 6.88
N HIS A 32 -12.39 -5.39 6.31
CA HIS A 32 -12.74 -5.83 4.97
C HIS A 32 -13.33 -7.25 4.98
N GLU A 33 -13.86 -7.69 3.87
CA GLU A 33 -14.68 -8.88 3.76
C GLU A 33 -13.92 -10.21 3.97
N VAL A 34 -12.58 -10.21 3.83
CA VAL A 34 -11.81 -11.47 3.91
C VAL A 34 -11.48 -11.86 5.34
N THR A 35 -11.10 -10.93 6.21
CA THR A 35 -10.57 -11.22 7.56
C THR A 35 -11.53 -10.89 8.70
N SER A 36 -12.67 -10.23 8.42
CA SER A 36 -13.61 -9.82 9.48
C SER A 36 -14.73 -10.81 9.81
N PRO A 37 -15.20 -11.72 8.93
CA PRO A 37 -16.38 -12.54 9.21
C PRO A 37 -16.28 -13.35 10.51
N GLN A 38 -15.16 -14.02 10.75
CA GLN A 38 -14.94 -14.82 11.95
C GLN A 38 -14.89 -13.97 13.24
N ALA A 39 -14.40 -12.73 13.14
CA ALA A 39 -14.38 -11.80 14.28
C ALA A 39 -15.81 -11.43 14.70
N PHE A 40 -16.71 -11.17 13.74
CA PHE A 40 -18.12 -10.93 14.01
C PHE A 40 -18.84 -12.16 14.58
N ASP A 41 -18.53 -13.35 14.07
CA ASP A 41 -19.05 -14.62 14.61
C ASP A 41 -18.60 -14.85 16.05
N GLY A 42 -17.34 -14.52 16.37
CA GLY A 42 -16.82 -14.55 17.74
C GLY A 42 -17.58 -13.64 18.69
N LEU A 43 -17.84 -12.38 18.29
CA LEU A 43 -18.68 -11.46 19.08
C LEU A 43 -20.09 -12.03 19.29
N ARG A 44 -20.72 -12.50 18.23
CA ARG A 44 -22.09 -13.03 18.24
C ARG A 44 -22.22 -14.23 19.17
N SER A 45 -21.28 -15.18 19.08
CA SER A 45 -21.27 -16.39 19.94
C SER A 45 -21.10 -16.09 21.43
N ARG A 46 -20.47 -14.96 21.75
CA ARG A 46 -20.25 -14.48 23.13
C ARG A 46 -21.34 -13.48 23.60
N GLY A 47 -22.29 -13.11 22.75
CA GLY A 47 -23.28 -12.09 23.05
C GLY A 47 -22.66 -10.69 23.24
N LEU A 48 -21.49 -10.41 22.62
CA LEU A 48 -20.79 -9.13 22.72
C LEU A 48 -21.22 -8.19 21.60
N LYS A 49 -21.11 -6.90 21.87
CA LYS A 49 -21.32 -5.80 20.91
C LYS A 49 -19.99 -5.11 20.63
N CYS A 50 -19.91 -4.38 19.53
CA CYS A 50 -18.78 -3.47 19.30
C CYS A 50 -18.78 -2.37 20.36
N PHE A 51 -17.64 -2.20 21.05
CA PHE A 51 -17.50 -1.24 22.15
C PHE A 51 -17.60 0.21 21.65
N ARG A 52 -16.95 0.52 20.52
CA ARG A 52 -16.97 1.85 19.90
C ARG A 52 -17.26 1.77 18.40
N PRO A 53 -18.51 1.54 17.98
CA PRO A 53 -18.86 1.31 16.59
C PRO A 53 -18.48 2.48 15.66
N LYS A 54 -18.46 3.72 16.16
CA LYS A 54 -18.05 4.91 15.38
C LYS A 54 -16.55 4.96 15.03
N GLN A 55 -15.74 4.09 15.62
CA GLN A 55 -14.30 3.99 15.33
C GLN A 55 -13.98 2.82 14.40
N ILE A 56 -15.02 2.10 13.94
CA ILE A 56 -14.89 0.95 13.04
C ILE A 56 -15.49 1.29 11.68
N PHE A 57 -14.71 1.09 10.63
CA PHE A 57 -15.11 1.36 9.25
C PHE A 57 -14.95 0.10 8.42
N CYS A 58 -16.00 -0.25 7.67
CA CYS A 58 -16.07 -1.44 6.86
C CYS A 58 -16.12 -1.07 5.38
N MET A 59 -15.33 -1.75 4.54
CA MET A 59 -15.42 -1.66 3.09
C MET A 59 -14.89 -2.93 2.42
N PRO A 60 -15.60 -3.49 1.44
CA PRO A 60 -15.10 -4.60 0.63
C PRO A 60 -14.15 -4.07 -0.43
N ASP A 61 -13.01 -4.73 -0.63
CA ASP A 61 -12.01 -4.33 -1.61
C ASP A 61 -11.29 -5.48 -2.32
N HIS A 62 -11.19 -6.65 -1.69
CA HIS A 62 -10.46 -7.79 -2.22
C HIS A 62 -11.27 -8.60 -3.26
N ASN A 63 -12.54 -8.87 -2.97
CA ASN A 63 -13.45 -9.63 -3.84
C ASN A 63 -14.31 -8.73 -4.74
N THR A 64 -14.11 -7.43 -4.67
CA THR A 64 -14.82 -6.47 -5.53
C THR A 64 -14.34 -6.64 -6.97
N PRO A 65 -15.22 -6.94 -7.95
CA PRO A 65 -14.83 -7.01 -9.36
C PRO A 65 -14.43 -5.63 -9.86
N THR A 66 -13.62 -5.56 -10.90
CA THR A 66 -13.22 -4.29 -11.54
C THR A 66 -13.88 -4.05 -12.88
N HIS A 67 -14.87 -4.90 -13.19
CA HIS A 67 -15.81 -4.77 -14.30
C HIS A 67 -17.23 -5.03 -13.81
N ASP A 68 -18.19 -4.40 -14.43
CA ASP A 68 -19.61 -4.65 -14.19
C ASP A 68 -19.99 -4.62 -12.70
N GLN A 69 -19.46 -3.68 -11.93
CA GLN A 69 -19.77 -3.56 -10.50
C GLN A 69 -21.25 -3.27 -10.21
N ASP A 70 -22.01 -2.87 -11.21
CA ASP A 70 -23.46 -2.72 -11.14
C ASP A 70 -24.20 -4.06 -11.15
N LYS A 71 -23.50 -5.17 -11.44
CA LYS A 71 -24.03 -6.54 -11.43
C LYS A 71 -23.62 -7.30 -10.15
N PRO A 72 -24.38 -8.35 -9.80
CA PRO A 72 -23.97 -9.24 -8.70
C PRO A 72 -22.61 -9.88 -8.97
N ILE A 73 -21.79 -10.02 -7.91
CA ILE A 73 -20.52 -10.73 -7.98
C ILE A 73 -20.73 -12.16 -8.46
N ALA A 74 -20.05 -12.55 -9.54
CA ALA A 74 -20.22 -13.84 -10.19
C ALA A 74 -19.62 -14.99 -9.36
N ASP A 75 -18.46 -14.76 -8.70
CA ASP A 75 -17.85 -15.74 -7.80
C ASP A 75 -18.68 -15.92 -6.52
N PRO A 76 -19.22 -17.15 -6.25
CA PRO A 76 -20.09 -17.37 -5.09
C PRO A 76 -19.37 -17.19 -3.75
N VAL A 77 -18.07 -17.46 -3.69
CA VAL A 77 -17.27 -17.30 -2.46
C VAL A 77 -17.05 -15.83 -2.16
N GLY A 78 -16.60 -15.07 -3.17
CA GLY A 78 -16.43 -13.63 -3.07
C GLY A 78 -17.74 -12.91 -2.71
N LYS A 79 -18.83 -13.29 -3.40
CA LYS A 79 -20.17 -12.76 -3.07
C LYS A 79 -20.56 -13.01 -1.63
N LYS A 80 -20.40 -14.23 -1.13
CA LYS A 80 -20.73 -14.57 0.27
C LYS A 80 -19.93 -13.75 1.27
N GLN A 81 -18.66 -13.46 0.99
CA GLN A 81 -17.81 -12.66 1.88
C GLN A 81 -18.24 -11.18 1.90
N VAL A 82 -18.53 -10.61 0.73
CA VAL A 82 -19.01 -9.21 0.61
C VAL A 82 -20.38 -9.05 1.27
N ASP A 83 -21.33 -9.96 0.99
CA ASP A 83 -22.66 -9.96 1.62
C ASP A 83 -22.56 -10.10 3.16
N ALA A 84 -21.63 -10.94 3.65
CA ALA A 84 -21.40 -11.10 5.09
C ALA A 84 -20.88 -9.81 5.74
N LEU A 85 -19.96 -9.09 5.08
CA LEU A 85 -19.48 -7.80 5.60
C LEU A 85 -20.59 -6.77 5.69
N GLU A 86 -21.45 -6.67 4.65
CA GLU A 86 -22.59 -5.77 4.62
C GLU A 86 -23.58 -6.08 5.76
N HIS A 87 -23.94 -7.37 5.89
CA HIS A 87 -24.83 -7.84 6.95
C HIS A 87 -24.26 -7.54 8.36
N ASN A 88 -23.00 -7.87 8.58
CA ASN A 88 -22.32 -7.65 9.86
C ASN A 88 -22.23 -6.15 10.19
N ALA A 89 -21.89 -5.31 9.21
CA ALA A 89 -21.82 -3.87 9.42
C ALA A 89 -23.19 -3.29 9.84
N ALA A 90 -24.26 -3.74 9.18
CA ALA A 90 -25.62 -3.33 9.54
C ALA A 90 -26.03 -3.82 10.94
N GLU A 91 -25.79 -5.10 11.26
CA GLU A 91 -26.11 -5.72 12.56
C GLU A 91 -25.42 -5.00 13.73
N PHE A 92 -24.14 -4.68 13.57
CA PHE A 92 -23.32 -4.06 14.63
C PHE A 92 -23.33 -2.52 14.59
N GLY A 93 -24.09 -1.90 13.67
CA GLY A 93 -24.24 -0.45 13.55
C GLY A 93 -22.95 0.28 13.14
N LEU A 94 -22.18 -0.33 12.24
CA LEU A 94 -20.89 0.19 11.78
C LEU A 94 -21.04 1.04 10.51
N THR A 95 -20.10 1.96 10.29
CA THR A 95 -20.01 2.69 9.02
C THR A 95 -19.51 1.76 7.91
N HIS A 96 -20.29 1.63 6.83
CA HIS A 96 -19.99 0.75 5.71
C HIS A 96 -19.97 1.52 4.39
N PHE A 97 -18.86 1.47 3.69
CA PHE A 97 -18.71 1.95 2.32
C PHE A 97 -18.79 0.74 1.37
N GLY A 98 -20.01 0.26 1.13
CA GLY A 98 -20.28 -0.95 0.35
C GLY A 98 -19.90 -0.81 -1.13
N MET A 99 -19.88 -1.91 -1.85
CA MET A 99 -19.45 -1.99 -3.25
C MET A 99 -20.18 -1.00 -4.19
N PHE A 100 -21.46 -0.73 -3.93
CA PHE A 100 -22.26 0.23 -4.71
C PHE A 100 -22.18 1.68 -4.21
N SER A 101 -21.38 1.94 -3.18
CA SER A 101 -21.16 3.29 -2.67
C SER A 101 -20.18 4.05 -3.55
N LYS A 102 -20.50 5.31 -3.86
CA LYS A 102 -19.55 6.25 -4.49
C LYS A 102 -18.28 6.49 -3.68
N ASP A 103 -18.26 6.03 -2.44
CA ASP A 103 -17.16 6.17 -1.48
C ASP A 103 -16.38 4.86 -1.29
N ASN A 104 -16.73 3.80 -2.05
CA ASN A 104 -16.02 2.54 -2.02
C ASN A 104 -14.65 2.62 -2.72
N GLY A 105 -13.78 1.72 -2.37
CA GLY A 105 -12.45 1.54 -2.90
C GLY A 105 -11.59 0.72 -1.96
N ILE A 106 -10.30 0.65 -2.25
CA ILE A 106 -9.34 -0.04 -1.42
C ILE A 106 -9.23 0.67 -0.06
N ILE A 107 -9.36 -0.08 1.03
CA ILE A 107 -9.42 0.45 2.39
C ILE A 107 -8.23 1.35 2.75
N HIS A 108 -7.03 1.00 2.27
CA HIS A 108 -5.80 1.77 2.47
C HIS A 108 -5.65 2.98 1.53
N VAL A 109 -6.57 3.17 0.60
CA VAL A 109 -6.71 4.37 -0.24
C VAL A 109 -7.81 5.26 0.33
N VAL A 110 -8.99 4.71 0.57
CA VAL A 110 -10.16 5.45 1.06
C VAL A 110 -9.94 6.04 2.47
N GLY A 111 -9.29 5.28 3.38
CA GLY A 111 -9.02 5.75 4.75
C GLY A 111 -8.29 7.10 4.79
N PRO A 112 -7.12 7.24 4.13
CA PRO A 112 -6.43 8.52 3.98
C PRO A 112 -7.23 9.58 3.22
N GLU A 113 -7.84 9.23 2.10
CA GLU A 113 -8.61 10.16 1.26
C GLU A 113 -9.77 10.82 2.00
N LYS A 114 -10.43 10.08 2.87
CA LYS A 114 -11.54 10.60 3.67
C LYS A 114 -11.10 11.31 4.95
N GLY A 115 -9.81 11.29 5.29
CA GLY A 115 -9.32 11.84 6.57
C GLY A 115 -9.70 10.98 7.77
N LEU A 116 -9.91 9.68 7.57
CA LEU A 116 -10.16 8.70 8.63
C LEU A 116 -8.89 8.31 9.37
N SER A 117 -7.74 8.45 8.71
CA SER A 117 -6.40 8.19 9.24
C SER A 117 -5.73 9.52 9.55
N LEU A 118 -5.48 9.80 10.83
CA LEU A 118 -4.95 11.10 11.30
C LEU A 118 -3.62 10.91 12.04
N PRO A 119 -2.77 11.95 12.08
CA PRO A 119 -1.52 11.92 12.84
C PRO A 119 -1.74 11.59 14.33
N GLY A 120 -0.85 10.75 14.86
CA GLY A 120 -0.86 10.37 16.26
C GLY A 120 -1.85 9.28 16.64
N MET A 121 -2.62 8.74 15.70
CA MET A 121 -3.52 7.61 15.94
C MET A 121 -2.79 6.26 15.99
N THR A 122 -3.43 5.29 16.64
CA THR A 122 -3.18 3.86 16.46
C THR A 122 -4.25 3.29 15.53
N ILE A 123 -3.83 2.63 14.44
CA ILE A 123 -4.74 2.15 13.38
C ILE A 123 -4.44 0.68 13.10
N VAL A 124 -5.49 -0.15 13.08
CA VAL A 124 -5.34 -1.57 12.76
C VAL A 124 -6.37 -2.05 11.73
N CYS A 125 -6.01 -3.11 11.02
CA CYS A 125 -6.87 -3.83 10.07
C CYS A 125 -6.37 -5.27 9.96
N GLY A 126 -7.22 -6.18 9.52
CA GLY A 126 -6.85 -7.56 9.21
C GLY A 126 -6.00 -7.73 7.94
N ASP A 127 -5.31 -6.69 7.49
CA ASP A 127 -4.42 -6.64 6.32
C ASP A 127 -3.05 -6.08 6.70
N SER A 128 -1.98 -6.70 6.21
CA SER A 128 -0.61 -6.29 6.49
C SER A 128 -0.28 -4.88 5.95
N HIS A 129 -0.89 -4.47 4.83
CA HIS A 129 -0.66 -3.14 4.24
C HIS A 129 -1.34 -1.98 5.02
N THR A 130 -1.90 -2.25 6.18
CA THR A 130 -2.32 -1.23 7.15
C THR A 130 -1.19 -0.24 7.49
N SER A 131 0.08 -0.67 7.36
CA SER A 131 1.25 0.22 7.48
C SER A 131 1.18 1.46 6.57
N THR A 132 0.41 1.42 5.48
CA THR A 132 0.14 2.57 4.59
C THR A 132 -0.27 3.83 5.36
N HIS A 133 -1.12 3.67 6.38
CA HIS A 133 -1.63 4.79 7.17
C HIS A 133 -0.56 5.49 8.02
N GLY A 134 0.61 4.87 8.18
CA GLY A 134 1.77 5.50 8.81
C GLY A 134 2.30 6.73 8.06
N ALA A 135 1.98 6.88 6.77
CA ALA A 135 2.28 8.08 6.01
C ALA A 135 1.64 9.35 6.59
N MET A 136 0.54 9.20 7.35
CA MET A 136 -0.11 10.29 8.09
C MET A 136 0.57 10.60 9.42
N GLY A 137 1.60 9.87 9.83
CA GLY A 137 2.19 9.96 11.17
C GLY A 137 1.39 9.19 12.22
N ALA A 138 0.78 8.07 11.84
CA ALA A 138 0.05 7.15 12.70
C ALA A 138 0.87 5.88 12.97
N VAL A 139 0.68 5.23 14.11
CA VAL A 139 1.17 3.88 14.38
C VAL A 139 0.14 2.90 13.83
N ALA A 140 0.39 2.42 12.61
CA ALA A 140 -0.54 1.61 11.85
C ALA A 140 0.06 0.25 11.48
N PHE A 141 -0.67 -0.84 11.75
CA PHE A 141 -0.17 -2.19 11.50
C PHE A 141 -1.29 -3.23 11.32
N GLY A 142 -0.95 -4.30 10.60
CA GLY A 142 -1.85 -5.44 10.38
C GLY A 142 -1.97 -6.31 11.62
N ILE A 143 -3.16 -6.89 11.84
CA ILE A 143 -3.49 -7.79 12.96
C ILE A 143 -4.22 -9.04 12.47
N GLY A 144 -4.21 -10.09 13.27
CA GLY A 144 -4.95 -11.31 12.99
C GLY A 144 -6.45 -11.19 13.30
N THR A 145 -7.25 -12.10 12.75
CA THR A 145 -8.72 -12.12 12.92
C THR A 145 -9.16 -12.13 14.38
N SER A 146 -8.48 -12.91 15.24
CA SER A 146 -8.79 -12.93 16.69
C SER A 146 -8.51 -11.60 17.37
N GLU A 147 -7.49 -10.86 16.90
CA GLU A 147 -7.18 -9.52 17.39
C GLU A 147 -8.21 -8.50 16.88
N VAL A 148 -8.74 -8.67 15.65
CA VAL A 148 -9.88 -7.86 15.15
C VAL A 148 -11.08 -8.01 16.07
N GLU A 149 -11.44 -9.24 16.46
CA GLU A 149 -12.51 -9.50 17.45
C GLU A 149 -12.24 -8.79 18.78
N MET A 150 -11.00 -8.88 19.28
CA MET A 150 -10.60 -8.24 20.53
C MET A 150 -10.76 -6.72 20.46
N VAL A 151 -10.32 -6.09 19.36
CA VAL A 151 -10.47 -4.64 19.16
C VAL A 151 -11.95 -4.24 19.05
N MET A 152 -12.76 -5.02 18.34
CA MET A 152 -14.21 -4.76 18.26
C MET A 152 -14.86 -4.77 19.65
N ALA A 153 -14.50 -5.75 20.48
CA ALA A 153 -15.08 -5.94 21.81
C ALA A 153 -14.61 -4.93 22.87
N SER A 154 -13.35 -4.48 22.80
CA SER A 154 -12.69 -3.74 23.88
C SER A 154 -12.01 -2.43 23.45
N GLN A 155 -11.83 -2.21 22.16
CA GLN A 155 -11.00 -1.15 21.57
C GLN A 155 -9.52 -1.26 21.98
N CYS A 156 -9.09 -2.40 22.48
CA CYS A 156 -7.72 -2.66 22.91
C CYS A 156 -7.18 -3.95 22.31
N ILE A 157 -5.85 -4.07 22.30
CA ILE A 157 -5.12 -5.24 21.82
C ILE A 157 -3.88 -5.45 22.68
N LEU A 158 -3.42 -6.69 22.81
CA LEU A 158 -2.18 -7.03 23.49
C LEU A 158 -1.05 -7.14 22.48
N GLN A 159 -0.01 -6.31 22.62
CA GLN A 159 1.12 -6.26 21.69
C GLN A 159 2.45 -6.13 22.43
N GLN A 160 3.47 -6.82 21.92
CA GLN A 160 4.85 -6.51 22.29
C GLN A 160 5.29 -5.22 21.58
N LYS A 161 5.88 -4.29 22.32
CA LYS A 161 6.40 -3.04 21.74
C LYS A 161 7.53 -3.37 20.75
N PRO A 162 7.39 -3.05 19.45
CA PRO A 162 8.47 -3.20 18.49
C PRO A 162 9.67 -2.31 18.82
N LYS A 163 10.85 -2.70 18.36
CA LYS A 163 12.03 -1.83 18.33
C LYS A 163 11.84 -0.70 17.33
N SER A 164 12.55 0.39 17.50
CA SER A 164 12.54 1.55 16.61
C SER A 164 13.70 1.50 15.62
N MET A 165 13.40 1.73 14.33
CA MET A 165 14.41 1.88 13.27
C MET A 165 14.20 3.20 12.57
N ARG A 166 15.29 3.96 12.29
CA ARG A 166 15.23 5.12 11.40
C ARG A 166 15.95 4.83 10.09
N ILE A 167 15.28 5.12 8.97
CA ILE A 167 15.85 5.08 7.64
C ILE A 167 15.82 6.48 7.05
N SER A 168 17.00 7.08 6.90
CA SER A 168 17.17 8.40 6.32
C SER A 168 17.64 8.31 4.87
N ILE A 169 16.96 9.02 3.96
CA ILE A 169 17.33 9.09 2.54
C ILE A 169 17.61 10.54 2.21
N ASN A 170 18.88 10.86 1.98
CA ASN A 170 19.35 12.23 1.78
C ASN A 170 19.71 12.50 0.32
N GLY A 171 19.66 13.78 -0.07
CA GLY A 171 19.93 14.22 -1.43
C GLY A 171 18.64 14.42 -2.24
N LYS A 172 18.74 14.32 -3.56
CA LYS A 172 17.64 14.53 -4.49
C LYS A 172 17.53 13.37 -5.44
N LEU A 173 16.32 12.81 -5.58
CA LEU A 173 16.05 11.74 -6.53
C LEU A 173 16.33 12.18 -7.97
N GLY A 174 16.91 11.25 -8.73
CA GLY A 174 17.15 11.42 -10.16
C GLY A 174 15.84 11.46 -10.97
N LYS A 175 15.98 11.89 -12.23
CA LYS A 175 14.87 11.90 -13.19
C LYS A 175 14.30 10.49 -13.37
N GLY A 176 12.99 10.34 -13.36
CA GLY A 176 12.31 9.06 -13.56
C GLY A 176 12.28 8.13 -12.34
N VAL A 177 12.80 8.58 -11.19
CA VAL A 177 12.78 7.83 -9.92
C VAL A 177 11.59 8.25 -9.09
N THR A 178 10.79 7.28 -8.63
CA THR A 178 9.59 7.48 -7.82
C THR A 178 9.74 6.91 -6.42
N ALA A 179 8.76 7.11 -5.55
CA ALA A 179 8.73 6.49 -4.22
C ALA A 179 8.71 4.95 -4.29
N LYS A 180 8.14 4.36 -5.35
CA LYS A 180 8.19 2.91 -5.59
C LYS A 180 9.62 2.42 -5.80
N ASP A 181 10.41 3.15 -6.59
CA ASP A 181 11.81 2.81 -6.84
C ASP A 181 12.64 2.92 -5.55
N VAL A 182 12.38 3.94 -4.73
CA VAL A 182 12.99 4.08 -3.40
C VAL A 182 12.68 2.86 -2.53
N ALA A 183 11.42 2.45 -2.44
CA ALA A 183 11.04 1.28 -1.64
C ALA A 183 11.67 -0.01 -2.16
N LEU A 184 11.67 -0.24 -3.49
CA LEU A 184 12.31 -1.40 -4.11
C LEU A 184 13.83 -1.39 -3.85
N TYR A 185 14.49 -0.23 -3.92
CA TYR A 185 15.90 -0.10 -3.58
C TYR A 185 16.16 -0.51 -2.13
N LEU A 186 15.40 0.03 -1.17
CA LEU A 186 15.54 -0.33 0.24
C LEU A 186 15.39 -1.83 0.48
N MET A 187 14.44 -2.48 -0.21
CA MET A 187 14.24 -3.93 -0.10
C MET A 187 15.42 -4.74 -0.64
N THR A 188 16.12 -4.24 -1.65
CA THR A 188 17.34 -4.92 -2.13
C THR A 188 18.52 -4.75 -1.17
N GLN A 189 18.56 -3.64 -0.40
CA GLN A 189 19.61 -3.39 0.59
C GLN A 189 19.37 -4.13 1.91
N LEU A 190 18.11 -4.21 2.33
CA LEU A 190 17.70 -4.74 3.63
C LEU A 190 17.22 -6.19 3.58
N THR A 191 16.91 -6.70 2.41
CA THR A 191 16.19 -7.95 2.15
C THR A 191 14.73 -7.90 2.68
N THR A 192 13.97 -8.97 2.47
CA THR A 192 12.59 -9.10 2.93
C THR A 192 12.44 -9.30 4.45
N SER A 193 13.55 -9.37 5.19
CA SER A 193 13.57 -9.59 6.64
C SER A 193 14.41 -8.58 7.44
N GLY A 194 15.04 -7.60 6.76
CA GLY A 194 15.99 -6.68 7.39
C GLY A 194 15.43 -5.71 8.41
N ALA A 195 14.09 -5.54 8.41
CA ALA A 195 13.36 -4.72 9.39
C ALA A 195 12.46 -5.56 10.32
N THR A 196 12.66 -6.88 10.39
CA THR A 196 11.89 -7.75 11.28
C THR A 196 12.01 -7.34 12.74
N GLY A 197 10.87 -7.15 13.40
CA GLY A 197 10.80 -6.72 14.81
C GLY A 197 10.90 -5.21 15.01
N TYR A 198 11.00 -4.43 13.93
CA TYR A 198 11.09 -2.96 14.00
C TYR A 198 9.82 -2.28 13.52
N PHE A 199 9.57 -1.10 14.07
CA PHE A 199 8.72 -0.07 13.48
C PHE A 199 9.65 0.99 12.85
N VAL A 200 9.44 1.32 11.57
CA VAL A 200 10.39 2.10 10.78
C VAL A 200 9.94 3.56 10.66
N GLU A 201 10.78 4.51 11.10
CA GLU A 201 10.62 5.93 10.82
C GLU A 201 11.44 6.31 9.58
N TYR A 202 10.75 6.78 8.53
CA TYR A 202 11.41 7.31 7.34
C TYR A 202 11.70 8.80 7.50
N ALA A 203 12.92 9.21 7.15
CA ALA A 203 13.43 10.56 7.32
C ALA A 203 14.36 10.96 6.15
N GLY A 204 14.93 12.14 6.23
CA GLY A 204 15.87 12.69 5.25
C GLY A 204 15.18 13.58 4.20
N ASP A 205 16.00 14.18 3.32
CA ASP A 205 15.54 15.17 2.35
C ASP A 205 14.53 14.60 1.37
N VAL A 206 14.78 13.38 0.90
CA VAL A 206 13.88 12.69 -0.05
C VAL A 206 12.49 12.54 0.54
N VAL A 207 12.39 12.07 1.78
CA VAL A 207 11.09 11.81 2.45
C VAL A 207 10.36 13.12 2.74
N ARG A 208 11.07 14.16 3.19
CA ARG A 208 10.47 15.49 3.42
C ARG A 208 9.87 16.08 2.15
N ASN A 209 10.54 15.86 1.02
CA ASN A 209 10.11 16.39 -0.28
C ASN A 209 9.14 15.48 -1.05
N MET A 210 8.84 14.28 -0.53
CA MET A 210 7.82 13.41 -1.13
C MET A 210 6.42 13.98 -0.96
N SER A 211 5.59 13.78 -1.99
CA SER A 211 4.15 13.93 -1.90
C SER A 211 3.55 12.96 -0.88
N MET A 212 2.29 13.19 -0.50
CA MET A 212 1.61 12.23 0.39
C MET A 212 1.45 10.86 -0.26
N GLU A 213 1.15 10.81 -1.55
CA GLU A 213 1.02 9.56 -2.31
C GLU A 213 2.35 8.79 -2.32
N GLY A 214 3.47 9.48 -2.48
CA GLY A 214 4.80 8.88 -2.37
C GLY A 214 5.07 8.32 -0.97
N ARG A 215 4.71 9.05 0.09
CA ARG A 215 4.83 8.57 1.48
C ARG A 215 3.92 7.37 1.75
N LEU A 216 2.71 7.38 1.20
CA LEU A 216 1.76 6.25 1.29
C LEU A 216 2.35 5.00 0.64
N THR A 217 2.97 5.12 -0.54
CA THR A 217 3.66 4.03 -1.22
C THR A 217 4.82 3.49 -0.39
N LEU A 218 5.66 4.37 0.17
CA LEU A 218 6.83 3.99 0.97
C LEU A 218 6.42 3.25 2.26
N CYS A 219 5.44 3.79 2.99
CA CYS A 219 4.92 3.17 4.21
C CYS A 219 4.18 1.86 3.91
N ASN A 220 3.44 1.76 2.79
CA ASN A 220 2.78 0.54 2.35
C ASN A 220 3.78 -0.61 2.20
N LEU A 221 4.91 -0.35 1.56
CA LEU A 221 5.92 -1.37 1.26
C LEU A 221 6.85 -1.70 2.43
N SER A 222 6.72 -1.04 3.58
CA SER A 222 7.54 -1.31 4.77
C SER A 222 7.42 -2.76 5.25
N ILE A 223 6.23 -3.35 5.14
CA ILE A 223 5.98 -4.72 5.59
C ILE A 223 6.68 -5.75 4.70
N GLU A 224 7.04 -5.40 3.48
CA GLU A 224 7.79 -6.28 2.57
C GLU A 224 9.28 -6.40 2.96
N MET A 225 9.77 -5.56 3.87
CA MET A 225 11.07 -5.70 4.56
C MET A 225 10.97 -6.41 5.91
N GLY A 226 9.80 -6.96 6.25
CA GLY A 226 9.51 -7.58 7.53
C GLY A 226 9.20 -6.59 8.66
N ALA A 227 9.09 -5.30 8.40
CA ALA A 227 8.77 -4.31 9.42
C ALA A 227 7.35 -4.54 9.99
N ARG A 228 7.15 -4.21 11.25
CA ARG A 228 5.82 -4.18 11.86
C ARG A 228 4.93 -3.09 11.27
N GLY A 229 5.54 -2.00 10.86
CA GLY A 229 4.94 -0.87 10.17
C GLY A 229 6.01 0.16 9.81
N GLY A 230 5.63 1.15 9.04
CA GLY A 230 6.48 2.29 8.69
C GLY A 230 5.68 3.57 8.73
N PHE A 231 6.31 4.67 9.10
CA PHE A 231 5.64 5.96 9.18
C PHE A 231 6.57 7.12 8.85
N VAL A 232 5.95 8.26 8.57
CA VAL A 232 6.62 9.55 8.35
C VAL A 232 6.11 10.54 9.38
N ALA A 233 6.99 11.32 9.99
CA ALA A 233 6.56 12.40 10.88
C ALA A 233 5.66 13.39 10.11
N PRO A 234 4.46 13.73 10.66
CA PRO A 234 3.55 14.63 9.98
C PRO A 234 4.14 16.04 9.88
N ASP A 235 3.95 16.65 8.73
CA ASP A 235 4.44 17.99 8.41
C ASP A 235 3.40 18.78 7.60
N GLU A 236 3.78 19.95 7.05
CA GLU A 236 2.88 20.78 6.26
C GLU A 236 2.30 20.07 5.04
N THR A 237 3.03 19.11 4.43
CA THR A 237 2.51 18.28 3.34
C THR A 237 1.36 17.39 3.84
N THR A 238 1.52 16.79 5.03
CA THR A 238 0.47 15.98 5.67
C THR A 238 -0.75 16.85 6.03
N PHE A 239 -0.53 18.04 6.58
CA PHE A 239 -1.62 18.94 6.97
C PHE A 239 -2.39 19.45 5.75
N ALA A 240 -1.69 19.84 4.69
CA ALA A 240 -2.32 20.25 3.43
C ALA A 240 -3.17 19.14 2.81
N TYR A 241 -2.68 17.88 2.86
CA TYR A 241 -3.42 16.73 2.36
C TYR A 241 -4.70 16.45 3.15
N LEU A 242 -4.66 16.60 4.48
CA LEU A 242 -5.80 16.29 5.37
C LEU A 242 -6.80 17.43 5.46
N LYS A 243 -6.40 18.66 5.14
CA LYS A 243 -7.27 19.84 5.21
C LYS A 243 -8.53 19.61 4.39
N ASP A 244 -9.67 19.92 5.00
CA ASP A 244 -11.00 19.82 4.39
C ASP A 244 -11.48 18.41 4.02
N ARG A 245 -10.74 17.34 4.35
CA ARG A 245 -11.23 15.96 4.21
C ARG A 245 -12.45 15.74 5.09
N GLU A 246 -13.36 14.87 4.66
CA GLU A 246 -14.68 14.66 5.26
C GLU A 246 -14.63 14.39 6.77
N TYR A 247 -13.74 13.49 7.21
CA TYR A 247 -13.59 13.07 8.60
C TYR A 247 -12.42 13.76 9.34
N ALA A 248 -11.70 14.65 8.68
CA ALA A 248 -10.70 15.46 9.36
C ALA A 248 -11.34 16.52 10.25
N PRO A 249 -10.69 16.94 11.34
CA PRO A 249 -11.17 18.02 12.18
C PRO A 249 -11.50 19.30 11.39
N LYS A 250 -12.42 20.11 11.87
CA LYS A 250 -12.86 21.36 11.21
C LYS A 250 -12.76 22.54 12.15
N GLY A 251 -12.62 23.74 11.60
CA GLY A 251 -12.61 24.99 12.35
C GLY A 251 -11.56 24.99 13.48
N GLU A 252 -11.99 25.35 14.69
CA GLU A 252 -11.11 25.38 15.87
C GLU A 252 -10.51 24.01 16.24
N ASP A 253 -11.24 22.92 15.96
CA ASP A 253 -10.72 21.56 16.18
C ASP A 253 -9.55 21.26 15.24
N TRP A 254 -9.58 21.78 14.01
CA TRP A 254 -8.47 21.69 13.07
C TRP A 254 -7.22 22.40 13.60
N GLU A 255 -7.38 23.62 14.07
CA GLU A 255 -6.24 24.40 14.60
C GLU A 255 -5.61 23.71 15.83
N ARG A 256 -6.45 23.17 16.74
CA ARG A 256 -5.98 22.39 17.89
C ARG A 256 -5.27 21.10 17.46
N ALA A 257 -5.82 20.41 16.45
CA ALA A 257 -5.23 19.19 15.93
C ALA A 257 -3.86 19.46 15.29
N VAL A 258 -3.76 20.47 14.41
CA VAL A 258 -2.48 20.86 13.77
C VAL A 258 -1.45 21.28 14.82
N ALA A 259 -1.82 22.06 15.83
CA ALA A 259 -0.91 22.43 16.90
C ALA A 259 -0.34 21.18 17.63
N TYR A 260 -1.18 20.19 17.89
CA TYR A 260 -0.75 18.90 18.45
C TYR A 260 0.11 18.11 17.46
N TRP A 261 -0.31 17.96 16.21
CA TRP A 261 0.39 17.19 15.17
C TRP A 261 1.83 17.70 14.93
N ARG A 262 2.06 19.01 15.04
CA ARG A 262 3.40 19.61 14.94
C ARG A 262 4.36 19.15 16.04
N THR A 263 3.83 18.60 17.14
CA THR A 263 4.66 18.02 18.22
C THR A 263 5.07 16.58 17.93
N LEU A 264 4.41 15.92 16.95
CA LEU A 264 4.62 14.52 16.58
C LEU A 264 5.82 14.38 15.64
N LYS A 265 7.00 14.50 16.22
CA LYS A 265 8.29 14.26 15.56
C LYS A 265 9.27 13.71 16.58
N SER A 266 10.23 12.93 16.13
CA SER A 266 11.36 12.50 16.95
C SER A 266 12.20 13.71 17.36
N GLY A 267 12.71 13.70 18.58
CA GLY A 267 13.64 14.73 19.05
C GLY A 267 14.98 14.63 18.31
N ASP A 268 15.75 15.72 18.28
CA ASP A 268 17.07 15.72 17.65
C ASP A 268 18.06 14.77 18.36
N ASP A 269 17.82 14.48 19.64
CA ASP A 269 18.56 13.55 20.49
C ASP A 269 17.82 12.22 20.71
N ALA A 270 16.81 11.92 19.89
CA ALA A 270 16.11 10.63 19.96
C ALA A 270 17.05 9.48 19.60
N VAL A 271 17.00 8.42 20.40
CA VAL A 271 17.80 7.22 20.19
C VAL A 271 16.94 6.14 19.56
N PHE A 272 17.39 5.62 18.45
CA PHE A 272 16.79 4.49 17.75
C PHE A 272 17.59 3.22 18.01
N ASP A 273 16.93 2.07 18.05
CA ASP A 273 17.62 0.78 18.16
C ASP A 273 18.48 0.48 16.90
N LYS A 274 18.10 1.05 15.75
CA LYS A 274 18.87 0.94 14.51
C LYS A 274 18.67 2.18 13.64
N GLU A 275 19.77 2.68 13.07
CA GLU A 275 19.73 3.79 12.11
C GLU A 275 20.46 3.41 10.83
N LEU A 276 19.86 3.77 9.68
CA LEU A 276 20.41 3.56 8.36
C LEU A 276 20.29 4.84 7.54
N THR A 277 21.31 5.10 6.73
CA THR A 277 21.33 6.27 5.85
C THR A 277 21.68 5.83 4.41
N PHE A 278 20.88 6.30 3.45
CA PHE A 278 21.05 6.06 2.04
C PHE A 278 21.14 7.39 1.28
N LYS A 279 21.76 7.34 0.11
CA LYS A 279 21.88 8.49 -0.79
C LYS A 279 20.88 8.36 -1.93
N ALA A 280 20.20 9.44 -2.25
CA ALA A 280 19.23 9.48 -3.35
C ALA A 280 19.89 9.21 -4.72
N GLU A 281 21.15 9.60 -4.87
CA GLU A 281 21.93 9.44 -6.09
C GLU A 281 22.23 7.98 -6.44
N ASP A 282 22.17 7.08 -5.45
CA ASP A 282 22.37 5.63 -5.62
C ASP A 282 21.10 4.92 -6.16
N ILE A 283 20.00 5.67 -6.30
CA ILE A 283 18.69 5.12 -6.67
C ILE A 283 18.35 5.49 -8.10
N GLU A 284 18.29 4.50 -8.96
CA GLU A 284 17.73 4.60 -10.31
C GLU A 284 16.36 3.91 -10.38
N PRO A 285 15.59 4.03 -11.50
CA PRO A 285 14.39 3.24 -11.69
C PRO A 285 14.65 1.77 -11.45
N ARG A 286 13.79 1.09 -10.70
CA ARG A 286 14.00 -0.29 -10.20
C ARG A 286 13.00 -1.26 -10.82
N ILE A 287 13.44 -2.51 -10.95
CA ILE A 287 12.60 -3.62 -11.37
C ILE A 287 12.99 -4.88 -10.60
N THR A 288 12.02 -5.75 -10.27
CA THR A 288 12.32 -7.06 -9.69
C THR A 288 12.55 -8.10 -10.78
N TYR A 289 13.40 -9.11 -10.48
CA TYR A 289 13.71 -10.21 -11.39
C TYR A 289 13.30 -11.59 -10.85
N GLY A 290 12.92 -11.66 -9.58
CA GLY A 290 12.59 -12.92 -8.90
C GLY A 290 11.18 -12.94 -8.32
N THR A 291 10.97 -13.81 -7.34
CA THR A 291 9.67 -14.11 -6.74
C THR A 291 9.44 -13.45 -5.37
N ASN A 292 10.24 -12.43 -5.04
CA ASN A 292 10.00 -11.56 -3.89
C ASN A 292 10.56 -10.16 -4.17
N PRO A 293 10.08 -9.12 -3.46
CA PRO A 293 10.47 -7.73 -3.73
C PRO A 293 11.95 -7.41 -3.44
N GLY A 294 12.64 -8.23 -2.62
CA GLY A 294 14.07 -8.08 -2.36
C GLY A 294 14.96 -8.55 -3.52
N MET A 295 14.41 -9.31 -4.47
CA MET A 295 15.10 -9.72 -5.70
C MET A 295 14.91 -8.65 -6.79
N GLY A 296 15.51 -7.49 -6.59
CA GLY A 296 15.42 -6.33 -7.48
C GLY A 296 16.78 -5.82 -7.93
N ILE A 297 16.78 -5.14 -9.08
CA ILE A 297 17.93 -4.50 -9.70
C ILE A 297 17.58 -3.09 -10.18
N GLY A 298 18.58 -2.25 -10.42
CA GLY A 298 18.41 -1.07 -11.25
C GLY A 298 17.99 -1.44 -12.66
N ILE A 299 17.20 -0.60 -13.32
CA ILE A 299 16.64 -0.90 -14.64
C ILE A 299 17.74 -1.16 -15.70
N THR A 300 18.93 -0.58 -15.51
CA THR A 300 20.07 -0.74 -16.40
C THR A 300 21.02 -1.88 -16.01
N GLU A 301 20.86 -2.42 -14.82
CA GLU A 301 21.69 -3.50 -14.28
C GLU A 301 21.34 -4.87 -14.88
N ALA A 302 22.22 -5.83 -14.68
CA ALA A 302 21.98 -7.25 -14.98
C ALA A 302 21.59 -8.01 -13.70
N ILE A 303 20.84 -9.09 -13.86
CA ILE A 303 20.57 -10.05 -12.79
C ILE A 303 21.92 -10.56 -12.26
N PRO A 304 22.13 -10.66 -10.94
CA PRO A 304 23.36 -11.17 -10.36
C PRO A 304 23.70 -12.57 -10.89
N GLU A 305 24.99 -12.89 -11.02
CA GLU A 305 25.45 -14.23 -11.39
C GLU A 305 25.16 -15.29 -10.33
N LYS A 306 25.01 -14.87 -9.07
CA LYS A 306 24.73 -15.73 -7.91
C LYS A 306 23.81 -15.00 -6.93
N GLY A 307 22.99 -15.75 -6.22
CA GLY A 307 22.08 -15.23 -5.19
C GLY A 307 22.03 -16.12 -3.94
N GLY A 308 21.19 -15.73 -3.01
CA GLY A 308 20.92 -16.49 -1.79
C GLY A 308 20.03 -17.71 -2.01
N VAL A 309 19.53 -18.25 -0.92
CA VAL A 309 18.61 -19.41 -0.93
C VAL A 309 17.37 -19.12 -1.80
N GLY A 310 17.07 -20.04 -2.71
CA GLY A 310 15.92 -19.93 -3.63
C GLY A 310 16.15 -19.09 -4.88
N PHE A 311 17.37 -18.56 -5.10
CA PHE A 311 17.71 -17.76 -6.28
C PHE A 311 17.46 -18.51 -7.59
N GLU A 312 18.01 -19.71 -7.74
CA GLU A 312 17.87 -20.52 -8.96
C GLU A 312 16.41 -20.90 -9.21
N LYS A 313 15.68 -21.32 -8.16
CA LYS A 313 14.25 -21.63 -8.25
C LYS A 313 13.43 -20.42 -8.70
N ALA A 314 13.75 -19.23 -8.19
CA ALA A 314 13.06 -18.02 -8.58
C ALA A 314 13.31 -17.64 -10.04
N LEU A 315 14.55 -17.77 -10.52
CA LEU A 315 14.87 -17.51 -11.92
C LEU A 315 14.22 -18.53 -12.86
N ASP A 316 14.22 -19.82 -12.50
CA ASP A 316 13.54 -20.88 -13.26
C ASP A 316 12.03 -20.55 -13.40
N TYR A 317 11.36 -20.21 -12.29
CA TYR A 317 9.95 -19.79 -12.31
C TYR A 317 9.72 -18.57 -13.21
N MET A 318 10.61 -17.55 -13.12
CA MET A 318 10.51 -16.31 -13.89
C MET A 318 10.95 -16.48 -15.35
N GLY A 319 11.64 -17.57 -15.69
CA GLY A 319 12.22 -17.80 -17.02
C GLY A 319 13.32 -16.81 -17.35
N PHE A 320 14.15 -16.46 -16.36
CA PHE A 320 15.30 -15.57 -16.50
C PHE A 320 16.60 -16.32 -16.19
N GLU A 321 17.73 -15.76 -16.63
CA GLU A 321 19.04 -16.35 -16.41
C GLU A 321 19.95 -15.40 -15.61
N PRO A 322 20.93 -15.93 -14.85
CA PRO A 322 21.97 -15.12 -14.25
C PRO A 322 22.70 -14.27 -15.32
N GLY A 323 23.07 -13.04 -14.98
CA GLY A 323 23.71 -12.11 -15.91
C GLY A 323 22.81 -11.48 -16.99
N GLN A 324 21.55 -11.91 -17.07
CA GLN A 324 20.58 -11.35 -18.03
C GLN A 324 20.23 -9.90 -17.68
N LYS A 325 20.16 -9.03 -18.69
CA LYS A 325 19.51 -7.70 -18.57
C LYS A 325 18.03 -7.84 -18.86
N LEU A 326 17.20 -7.19 -18.03
CA LEU A 326 15.74 -7.21 -18.23
C LEU A 326 15.28 -6.24 -19.31
N LEU A 327 16.04 -5.17 -19.61
CA LEU A 327 15.74 -4.26 -20.72
C LEU A 327 15.56 -5.04 -22.03
N GLY A 328 14.47 -4.79 -22.74
CA GLY A 328 14.10 -5.47 -23.98
C GLY A 328 13.34 -6.79 -23.77
N THR A 329 13.14 -7.27 -22.55
CA THR A 329 12.32 -8.46 -22.26
C THR A 329 10.87 -8.20 -22.63
N LYS A 330 10.26 -9.11 -23.41
CA LYS A 330 8.86 -9.00 -23.84
C LYS A 330 7.91 -8.96 -22.62
N VAL A 331 6.94 -8.07 -22.68
CA VAL A 331 5.89 -7.90 -21.66
C VAL A 331 4.55 -8.27 -22.27
N ASP A 332 3.79 -9.12 -21.60
CA ASP A 332 2.44 -9.50 -22.02
C ASP A 332 1.36 -8.66 -21.32
N TYR A 333 1.59 -8.30 -20.04
CA TYR A 333 0.63 -7.57 -19.22
C TYR A 333 1.29 -6.38 -18.53
N VAL A 334 0.51 -5.32 -18.35
CA VAL A 334 0.85 -4.19 -17.48
C VAL A 334 -0.27 -3.95 -16.50
N PHE A 335 0.08 -3.83 -15.22
CA PHE A 335 -0.87 -3.53 -14.15
C PHE A 335 -0.49 -2.24 -13.43
N LEU A 336 -1.36 -1.23 -13.50
CA LEU A 336 -1.31 -0.03 -12.69
C LEU A 336 -2.46 -0.08 -11.68
N GLY A 337 -2.16 -0.07 -10.37
CA GLY A 337 -3.20 -0.16 -9.35
C GLY A 337 -2.66 -0.58 -8.00
N ALA A 338 -3.52 -1.21 -7.21
CA ALA A 338 -3.30 -1.64 -5.84
C ALA A 338 -3.26 -0.49 -4.82
N CYS A 339 -3.24 -0.86 -3.52
CA CYS A 339 -3.07 0.12 -2.45
C CYS A 339 -1.70 0.82 -2.46
N THR A 340 -0.73 0.28 -3.19
CA THR A 340 0.59 0.91 -3.42
C THR A 340 0.51 2.07 -4.41
N ASN A 341 -0.05 1.85 -5.60
CA ASN A 341 0.04 2.78 -6.74
C ASN A 341 -1.28 2.85 -7.53
N GLY A 342 -2.40 2.98 -6.83
CA GLY A 342 -3.73 3.23 -7.41
C GLY A 342 -4.27 4.63 -7.12
N ARG A 343 -3.39 5.61 -6.85
CA ARG A 343 -3.76 6.98 -6.50
C ARG A 343 -3.61 7.91 -7.70
N ILE A 344 -4.15 9.11 -7.60
CA ILE A 344 -4.19 10.06 -8.73
C ILE A 344 -2.79 10.40 -9.28
N GLU A 345 -1.77 10.53 -8.42
CA GLU A 345 -0.40 10.81 -8.89
C GLU A 345 0.17 9.68 -9.74
N ASP A 346 -0.20 8.43 -9.46
CA ASP A 346 0.24 7.27 -10.25
C ASP A 346 -0.35 7.34 -11.66
N PHE A 347 -1.62 7.74 -11.80
CA PHE A 347 -2.27 7.95 -13.09
C PHE A 347 -1.70 9.15 -13.83
N ARG A 348 -1.39 10.25 -13.13
CA ARG A 348 -0.70 11.40 -13.72
C ARG A 348 0.68 11.01 -14.25
N ALA A 349 1.45 10.25 -13.47
CA ALA A 349 2.77 9.75 -13.86
C ALA A 349 2.66 8.84 -15.09
N PHE A 350 1.75 7.88 -15.08
CA PHE A 350 1.51 6.98 -16.20
C PHE A 350 1.07 7.75 -17.45
N ALA A 351 0.09 8.65 -17.34
CA ALA A 351 -0.40 9.47 -18.43
C ALA A 351 0.69 10.38 -19.04
N SER A 352 1.63 10.86 -18.23
CA SER A 352 2.73 11.70 -18.72
C SER A 352 3.64 10.97 -19.72
N ILE A 353 3.82 9.66 -19.54
CA ILE A 353 4.61 8.81 -20.45
C ILE A 353 3.82 8.47 -21.72
N VAL A 354 2.52 8.14 -21.59
CA VAL A 354 1.74 7.61 -22.72
C VAL A 354 1.09 8.69 -23.58
N LYS A 355 1.05 9.92 -23.13
CA LYS A 355 0.47 11.07 -23.87
C LYS A 355 1.08 11.20 -25.28
N GLY A 356 0.22 11.16 -26.30
CA GLY A 356 0.62 11.23 -27.70
C GLY A 356 1.29 9.98 -28.26
N ARG A 357 1.22 8.86 -27.53
CA ARG A 357 1.75 7.56 -27.93
C ARG A 357 0.64 6.50 -27.93
N GLN A 358 0.92 5.33 -28.46
CA GLN A 358 -0.02 4.20 -28.50
C GLN A 358 0.51 3.05 -27.65
N LYS A 359 -0.38 2.38 -26.95
CA LYS A 359 -0.12 1.12 -26.28
C LYS A 359 0.33 0.07 -27.32
N ALA A 360 1.35 -0.72 -27.01
CA ALA A 360 1.76 -1.84 -27.84
C ALA A 360 0.59 -2.81 -28.06
N ALA A 361 0.39 -3.25 -29.29
CA ALA A 361 -0.79 -4.05 -29.67
C ALA A 361 -0.89 -5.38 -28.89
N ASP A 362 0.27 -5.98 -28.58
CA ASP A 362 0.35 -7.29 -27.90
C ASP A 362 0.27 -7.19 -26.37
N VAL A 363 0.20 -5.97 -25.81
CA VAL A 363 0.14 -5.76 -24.35
C VAL A 363 -1.30 -5.61 -23.88
N VAL A 364 -1.69 -6.39 -22.89
CA VAL A 364 -2.92 -6.17 -22.12
C VAL A 364 -2.58 -5.28 -20.93
N ALA A 365 -3.26 -4.14 -20.79
CA ALA A 365 -3.00 -3.21 -19.71
C ALA A 365 -4.27 -3.00 -18.86
N TRP A 366 -4.13 -3.22 -17.55
CA TRP A 366 -5.18 -2.97 -16.57
C TRP A 366 -4.82 -1.75 -15.72
N LEU A 367 -5.58 -0.67 -15.89
CA LEU A 367 -5.45 0.56 -15.13
C LEU A 367 -6.60 0.62 -14.12
N VAL A 368 -6.30 0.39 -12.84
CA VAL A 368 -7.29 0.19 -11.79
C VAL A 368 -7.17 1.29 -10.73
N PRO A 369 -8.11 2.25 -10.68
CA PRO A 369 -8.15 3.26 -9.61
C PRO A 369 -8.31 2.60 -8.25
N GLY A 370 -7.68 3.17 -7.22
CA GLY A 370 -7.78 2.65 -5.85
C GLY A 370 -9.11 2.98 -5.17
N SER A 371 -9.87 3.96 -5.70
CA SER A 371 -11.17 4.37 -5.17
C SER A 371 -12.02 5.06 -6.23
N TRP A 372 -13.33 5.15 -5.99
CA TRP A 372 -14.22 5.97 -6.82
C TRP A 372 -13.87 7.47 -6.78
N ALA A 373 -13.21 7.93 -5.71
CA ALA A 373 -12.71 9.30 -5.65
C ALA A 373 -11.57 9.52 -6.65
N VAL A 374 -10.65 8.56 -6.75
CA VAL A 374 -9.56 8.60 -7.75
C VAL A 374 -10.14 8.51 -9.17
N ASP A 375 -11.11 7.63 -9.43
CA ASP A 375 -11.75 7.52 -10.75
C ASP A 375 -12.41 8.85 -11.17
N ARG A 376 -13.14 9.49 -10.26
CA ARG A 376 -13.70 10.83 -10.53
C ARG A 376 -12.61 11.85 -10.84
N GLN A 377 -11.54 11.88 -10.08
CA GLN A 377 -10.45 12.82 -10.28
C GLN A 377 -9.70 12.59 -11.60
N ILE A 378 -9.53 11.32 -12.03
CA ILE A 378 -8.99 10.97 -13.35
C ILE A 378 -9.82 11.65 -14.45
N ARG A 379 -11.15 11.61 -14.35
CA ARG A 379 -12.08 12.21 -15.33
C ARG A 379 -12.10 13.72 -15.25
N GLU A 380 -12.12 14.29 -14.04
CA GLU A 380 -12.10 15.73 -13.82
C GLU A 380 -10.81 16.39 -14.37
N GLU A 381 -9.69 15.68 -14.33
CA GLU A 381 -8.41 16.13 -14.87
C GLU A 381 -8.22 15.80 -16.37
N GLY A 382 -9.18 15.09 -17.00
CA GLY A 382 -9.11 14.67 -18.40
C GLY A 382 -8.02 13.62 -18.68
N LEU A 383 -7.55 12.92 -17.64
CA LEU A 383 -6.56 11.84 -17.79
C LEU A 383 -7.16 10.63 -18.50
N ASP A 384 -8.46 10.37 -18.34
CA ASP A 384 -9.20 9.33 -19.06
C ASP A 384 -9.07 9.52 -20.57
N GLN A 385 -9.27 10.74 -21.07
CA GLN A 385 -9.15 11.04 -22.51
C GLN A 385 -7.72 10.77 -23.02
N VAL A 386 -6.70 11.11 -22.24
CA VAL A 386 -5.29 10.86 -22.58
C VAL A 386 -5.01 9.36 -22.65
N LEU A 387 -5.51 8.59 -21.67
CA LEU A 387 -5.29 7.15 -21.56
C LEU A 387 -6.07 6.39 -22.63
N GLU A 388 -7.33 6.74 -22.87
CA GLU A 388 -8.18 6.13 -23.90
C GLU A 388 -7.64 6.42 -25.32
N ALA A 389 -7.20 7.66 -25.59
CA ALA A 389 -6.55 8.02 -26.84
C ALA A 389 -5.25 7.22 -27.09
N ALA A 390 -4.56 6.80 -26.04
CA ALA A 390 -3.38 5.93 -26.12
C ALA A 390 -3.72 4.42 -26.19
N GLY A 391 -5.02 4.06 -26.21
CA GLY A 391 -5.50 2.67 -26.33
C GLY A 391 -5.58 1.92 -25.01
N PHE A 392 -5.67 2.63 -23.87
CA PHE A 392 -5.86 2.04 -22.54
C PHE A 392 -7.32 2.06 -22.12
N GLU A 393 -7.71 1.05 -21.34
CA GLU A 393 -8.99 0.97 -20.66
C GLU A 393 -8.78 1.20 -19.17
N ILE A 394 -9.57 2.10 -18.58
CA ILE A 394 -9.61 2.31 -17.14
C ILE A 394 -10.70 1.42 -16.56
N ARG A 395 -10.31 0.56 -15.62
CA ARG A 395 -11.21 -0.33 -14.90
C ARG A 395 -11.90 0.37 -13.74
N GLN A 396 -12.90 -0.28 -13.16
CA GLN A 396 -13.55 0.18 -11.94
C GLN A 396 -12.65 -0.08 -10.73
N PRO A 397 -12.79 0.72 -9.63
CA PRO A 397 -11.93 0.62 -8.47
C PRO A 397 -11.97 -0.73 -7.76
N GLY A 398 -10.82 -1.20 -7.29
CA GLY A 398 -10.68 -2.46 -6.53
C GLY A 398 -9.23 -2.94 -6.47
N CYS A 399 -9.00 -4.06 -5.78
CA CYS A 399 -7.67 -4.68 -5.67
C CYS A 399 -7.22 -5.37 -6.97
N SER A 400 -8.16 -5.86 -7.79
CA SER A 400 -7.87 -6.48 -9.10
C SER A 400 -6.81 -7.57 -9.02
N ALA A 401 -5.93 -7.62 -10.02
CA ALA A 401 -4.82 -8.56 -10.09
C ALA A 401 -3.76 -8.39 -8.98
N CYS A 402 -3.82 -7.39 -8.12
CA CYS A 402 -2.87 -7.30 -7.01
C CYS A 402 -2.87 -8.56 -6.13
N LEU A 403 -4.02 -9.16 -5.92
CA LEU A 403 -4.20 -10.41 -5.17
C LEU A 403 -4.86 -11.52 -6.00
N ALA A 404 -5.50 -11.17 -7.12
CA ALA A 404 -6.21 -12.09 -8.01
C ALA A 404 -7.29 -12.95 -7.29
N MET A 405 -7.97 -12.37 -6.29
CA MET A 405 -9.10 -13.01 -5.60
C MET A 405 -10.41 -12.88 -6.37
N ASN A 406 -10.47 -11.97 -7.32
CA ASN A 406 -11.56 -11.79 -8.29
C ASN A 406 -11.21 -12.44 -9.65
N ASP A 407 -11.98 -12.12 -10.69
CA ASP A 407 -11.77 -12.66 -12.03
C ASP A 407 -10.55 -12.09 -12.78
N ASP A 408 -9.92 -11.05 -12.24
CA ASP A 408 -8.74 -10.41 -12.81
C ASP A 408 -7.47 -11.25 -12.56
N LYS A 409 -7.31 -12.30 -13.37
CA LYS A 409 -6.17 -13.23 -13.27
C LYS A 409 -5.33 -13.19 -14.54
N ILE A 410 -4.02 -13.06 -14.36
CA ILE A 410 -3.06 -13.15 -15.46
C ILE A 410 -2.83 -14.63 -15.79
N PRO A 411 -2.92 -15.02 -17.09
CA PRO A 411 -2.71 -16.41 -17.49
C PRO A 411 -1.30 -16.93 -17.18
N ALA A 412 -1.20 -18.25 -16.97
CA ALA A 412 0.07 -18.93 -16.73
C ALA A 412 1.10 -18.64 -17.84
N GLY A 413 2.36 -18.49 -17.45
CA GLY A 413 3.48 -18.23 -18.36
C GLY A 413 3.56 -16.80 -18.90
N LYS A 414 2.57 -15.94 -18.65
CA LYS A 414 2.59 -14.54 -19.06
C LYS A 414 3.40 -13.68 -18.10
N LEU A 415 4.16 -12.70 -18.64
CA LEU A 415 4.94 -11.76 -17.88
C LEU A 415 4.20 -10.43 -17.71
N SER A 416 4.04 -10.01 -16.46
CA SER A 416 3.43 -8.73 -16.07
C SER A 416 4.45 -7.78 -15.49
N VAL A 417 4.47 -6.52 -15.97
CA VAL A 417 5.07 -5.39 -15.25
C VAL A 417 3.98 -4.75 -14.39
N SER A 418 4.20 -4.76 -13.07
CA SER A 418 3.15 -4.46 -12.10
C SER A 418 3.57 -3.43 -11.06
N THR A 419 2.67 -2.53 -10.72
CA THR A 419 2.86 -1.60 -9.60
C THR A 419 2.35 -2.16 -8.26
N SER A 420 1.89 -3.41 -8.23
CA SER A 420 1.46 -4.09 -7.00
C SER A 420 2.59 -4.19 -5.95
N ASN A 421 2.27 -4.72 -4.78
CA ASN A 421 3.19 -4.77 -3.65
C ASN A 421 3.98 -6.08 -3.55
N ARG A 422 3.47 -7.17 -4.10
CA ARG A 422 4.06 -8.52 -4.00
C ARG A 422 4.10 -9.23 -5.34
N ASN A 423 5.09 -10.09 -5.54
CA ASN A 423 5.31 -10.84 -6.77
C ASN A 423 5.70 -12.30 -6.53
N PHE A 424 5.26 -12.91 -5.43
CA PHE A 424 5.49 -14.34 -5.23
C PHE A 424 4.80 -15.19 -6.31
N GLU A 425 5.24 -16.44 -6.46
CA GLU A 425 4.72 -17.39 -7.44
C GLU A 425 3.17 -17.41 -7.45
N GLY A 426 2.55 -17.15 -8.58
CA GLY A 426 1.09 -17.16 -8.75
C GLY A 426 0.33 -15.97 -8.16
N ARG A 427 0.99 -14.92 -7.65
CA ARG A 427 0.32 -13.77 -7.01
C ARG A 427 -0.76 -13.12 -7.86
N GLN A 428 -0.51 -12.94 -9.15
CA GLN A 428 -1.46 -12.33 -10.10
C GLN A 428 -2.27 -13.36 -10.91
N GLY A 429 -2.17 -14.62 -10.56
CA GLY A 429 -2.83 -15.74 -11.24
C GLY A 429 -1.92 -16.99 -11.21
N PRO A 430 -2.49 -18.20 -11.19
CA PRO A 430 -1.70 -19.43 -11.18
C PRO A 430 -0.70 -19.49 -12.34
N GLY A 431 0.61 -19.61 -12.03
CA GLY A 431 1.69 -19.64 -13.03
C GLY A 431 1.99 -18.31 -13.73
N ALA A 432 1.37 -17.20 -13.33
CA ALA A 432 1.69 -15.87 -13.81
C ALA A 432 3.04 -15.39 -13.25
N ARG A 433 3.83 -14.71 -14.08
CA ARG A 433 5.13 -14.15 -13.72
C ARG A 433 5.00 -12.65 -13.57
N THR A 434 5.45 -12.11 -12.44
CA THR A 434 5.29 -10.69 -12.12
C THR A 434 6.61 -10.05 -11.76
N VAL A 435 6.96 -8.96 -12.44
CA VAL A 435 8.02 -8.04 -12.05
C VAL A 435 7.41 -6.76 -11.50
N LEU A 436 7.89 -6.33 -10.32
CA LEU A 436 7.44 -5.09 -9.69
C LEU A 436 8.25 -3.91 -10.25
N ALA A 437 7.54 -2.84 -10.58
CA ALA A 437 8.15 -1.60 -11.05
C ALA A 437 7.29 -0.38 -10.70
N SER A 438 7.82 0.81 -10.96
CA SER A 438 7.09 2.07 -10.77
C SER A 438 6.03 2.32 -11.85
N PRO A 439 5.06 3.24 -11.62
CA PRO A 439 4.09 3.65 -12.64
C PRO A 439 4.73 4.14 -13.93
N LEU A 440 5.88 4.85 -13.84
CA LEU A 440 6.60 5.34 -15.02
C LEU A 440 7.19 4.17 -15.83
N THR A 441 7.82 3.20 -15.17
CA THR A 441 8.37 2.00 -15.83
C THR A 441 7.26 1.13 -16.43
N ALA A 442 6.14 0.99 -15.71
CA ALA A 442 4.96 0.29 -16.22
C ALA A 442 4.40 0.95 -17.48
N ALA A 443 4.29 2.28 -17.50
CA ALA A 443 3.85 3.03 -18.67
C ALA A 443 4.80 2.88 -19.87
N ALA A 444 6.12 2.96 -19.64
CA ALA A 444 7.13 2.75 -20.67
C ALA A 444 7.02 1.34 -21.26
N ALA A 445 6.86 0.32 -20.41
CA ALA A 445 6.67 -1.07 -20.87
C ALA A 445 5.36 -1.25 -21.66
N ALA A 446 4.29 -0.55 -21.27
CA ALA A 446 3.00 -0.63 -21.94
C ALA A 446 3.03 -0.10 -23.39
N ILE A 447 3.79 0.96 -23.66
CA ILE A 447 3.87 1.56 -25.01
C ILE A 447 4.90 0.88 -25.89
N THR A 448 5.92 0.23 -25.33
CA THR A 448 6.99 -0.43 -26.13
C THR A 448 6.78 -1.93 -26.29
N GLY A 449 5.97 -2.57 -25.42
CA GLY A 449 5.78 -4.02 -25.40
C GLY A 449 6.95 -4.78 -24.75
N VAL A 450 7.94 -4.08 -24.23
CA VAL A 450 9.13 -4.66 -23.58
C VAL A 450 9.50 -3.87 -22.33
N VAL A 451 10.26 -4.47 -21.42
CA VAL A 451 10.83 -3.75 -20.27
C VAL A 451 11.70 -2.60 -20.80
N THR A 452 11.38 -1.39 -20.42
CA THR A 452 12.00 -0.17 -20.95
C THR A 452 12.30 0.83 -19.84
N ASP A 453 13.46 1.50 -19.95
CA ASP A 453 13.83 2.58 -19.04
C ASP A 453 12.91 3.79 -19.26
N PRO A 454 12.12 4.21 -18.24
CA PRO A 454 11.18 5.32 -18.40
C PRO A 454 11.88 6.66 -18.68
N ARG A 455 13.17 6.81 -18.34
CA ARG A 455 13.95 8.03 -18.56
C ARG A 455 14.08 8.40 -20.03
N THR A 456 13.88 7.45 -20.93
CA THR A 456 13.89 7.68 -22.39
C THR A 456 12.66 8.46 -22.88
N PHE A 457 11.62 8.61 -22.06
CA PHE A 457 10.36 9.28 -22.42
C PHE A 457 10.09 10.58 -21.64
N ILE A 458 10.96 10.94 -20.70
CA ILE A 458 10.77 12.07 -19.81
C ILE A 458 11.64 13.27 -20.26
#